data_5c1feca1b95ef249abb9f7417c67e60e
#
_entry.id   5c1feca1b95ef249abb9f7417c67e60e
#
_cell.length_a   1.000
_cell.length_b   1.000
_cell.length_c   1.000
_cell.angle_alpha   90.00
_cell.angle_beta   90.00
_cell.angle_gamma   90.00
#
_symmetry.space_group_name_H-M   'P 1'
#
loop_
_entity.id
_entity.type
_entity.pdbx_description
1 polymer ?
#
loop_
_entity_poly.entity_id
_entity_poly.type
_entity_poly.pdbx_seq_one_letter_code
_entity_poly.pdbx_strand_id
1 'polypeptide(L)'
;MNDAFKDDKPTVLVMMASYNGEKFINEQIDSILAQKDVHVTLRICDDGSNDSTPSICESYASKYDNVLFEVNKVNKGLAKNFMDMVYDDNALGFNYYAFSDQDDVWLPEKLIHAIRQIEAQVHDEPALYYSDIENVNCDLSGGSREYSSWIGCSQWL
;
A
#
# COMPACT_ATOMS: atom_id res chain seq x y z
N MET A 1 1.06 -37.02 -12.30
CA MET A 1 1.97 -35.98 -11.81
C MET A 1 1.42 -34.67 -12.34
N ASN A 2 0.64 -34.00 -11.50
CA ASN A 2 0.13 -32.65 -11.83
C ASN A 2 1.09 -31.67 -11.16
N ASP A 3 2.08 -31.19 -11.92
CA ASP A 3 2.73 -29.93 -11.61
C ASP A 3 1.71 -28.80 -11.86
N ALA A 4 0.85 -28.56 -10.87
CA ALA A 4 0.15 -27.30 -10.81
C ALA A 4 1.26 -26.23 -10.73
N PHE A 5 1.34 -25.39 -11.74
CA PHE A 5 2.20 -24.21 -11.74
C PHE A 5 1.94 -23.44 -10.44
N LYS A 6 2.87 -23.57 -9.50
CA LYS A 6 2.84 -22.76 -8.29
C LYS A 6 3.05 -21.35 -8.78
N ASP A 7 2.04 -20.52 -8.64
CA ASP A 7 2.16 -19.10 -8.95
C ASP A 7 3.12 -18.50 -7.92
N ASP A 8 4.37 -18.33 -8.35
CA ASP A 8 5.54 -18.01 -7.50
C ASP A 8 5.66 -16.50 -7.26
N LYS A 9 4.57 -15.74 -7.54
CA LYS A 9 4.57 -14.29 -7.32
C LYS A 9 4.62 -13.96 -5.83
N PRO A 10 5.42 -12.96 -5.44
CA PRO A 10 5.48 -12.53 -4.05
C PRO A 10 4.14 -11.97 -3.58
N THR A 11 3.80 -12.26 -2.32
CA THR A 11 2.62 -11.72 -1.65
C THR A 11 2.96 -10.42 -0.92
N VAL A 12 2.15 -9.39 -1.11
CA VAL A 12 2.33 -8.07 -0.50
C VAL A 12 1.07 -7.66 0.23
N LEU A 13 1.20 -7.37 1.53
CA LEU A 13 0.16 -6.66 2.28
C LEU A 13 0.38 -5.16 2.14
N VAL A 14 -0.55 -4.49 1.46
CA VAL A 14 -0.60 -3.02 1.41
C VAL A 14 -1.53 -2.53 2.50
N MET A 15 -1.03 -1.72 3.42
CA MET A 15 -1.78 -1.09 4.50
C MET A 15 -2.04 0.36 4.14
N MET A 16 -3.31 0.74 4.05
CA MET A 16 -3.75 2.10 3.73
C MET A 16 -4.56 2.68 4.89
N ALA A 17 -4.12 3.83 5.40
CA ALA A 17 -4.90 4.64 6.32
C ALA A 17 -5.72 5.64 5.53
N SER A 18 -7.02 5.78 5.87
CA SER A 18 -7.90 6.76 5.23
C SER A 18 -8.61 7.67 6.23
N TYR A 19 -8.82 8.93 5.81
CA TYR A 19 -9.62 9.91 6.55
C TYR A 19 -10.08 11.02 5.60
N ASN A 20 -11.40 11.13 5.33
CA ASN A 20 -12.01 12.12 4.43
C ASN A 20 -11.32 12.19 3.05
N GLY A 21 -11.14 11.04 2.41
CA GLY A 21 -10.41 10.86 1.17
C GLY A 21 -11.29 10.66 -0.07
N GLU A 22 -12.59 10.93 -0.02
CA GLU A 22 -13.57 10.61 -1.07
C GLU A 22 -13.17 11.05 -2.49
N LYS A 23 -12.33 12.09 -2.60
CA LYS A 23 -11.92 12.67 -3.88
C LYS A 23 -10.87 11.84 -4.62
N PHE A 24 -10.02 11.10 -3.90
CA PHE A 24 -8.82 10.47 -4.45
C PHE A 24 -8.76 8.97 -4.24
N ILE A 25 -9.48 8.46 -3.22
CA ILE A 25 -9.32 7.08 -2.76
C ILE A 25 -9.66 6.03 -3.82
N ASN A 26 -10.56 6.33 -4.78
CA ASN A 26 -10.86 5.42 -5.88
C ASN A 26 -9.62 5.15 -6.75
N GLU A 27 -8.96 6.25 -7.20
CA GLU A 27 -7.78 6.15 -8.06
C GLU A 27 -6.64 5.45 -7.33
N GLN A 28 -6.47 5.71 -6.03
CA GLN A 28 -5.45 5.03 -5.24
C GLN A 28 -5.74 3.54 -5.11
N ILE A 29 -6.95 3.13 -4.74
CA ILE A 29 -7.31 1.70 -4.64
C ILE A 29 -7.13 1.00 -6.00
N ASP A 30 -7.63 1.59 -7.08
CA ASP A 30 -7.49 1.04 -8.42
C ASP A 30 -6.03 0.86 -8.82
N SER A 31 -5.16 1.83 -8.50
CA SER A 31 -3.72 1.79 -8.80
C SER A 31 -3.00 0.69 -8.01
N ILE A 32 -3.40 0.43 -6.76
CA ILE A 32 -2.87 -0.66 -5.94
C ILE A 32 -3.33 -2.01 -6.47
N LEU A 33 -4.60 -2.16 -6.82
CA LEU A 33 -5.13 -3.41 -7.36
C LEU A 33 -4.59 -3.73 -8.76
N ALA A 34 -4.11 -2.72 -9.50
CA ALA A 34 -3.49 -2.86 -10.82
C ALA A 34 -2.00 -3.23 -10.78
N GLN A 35 -1.40 -3.45 -9.62
CA GLN A 35 0.01 -3.81 -9.50
C GLN A 35 0.32 -5.14 -10.20
N LYS A 36 1.44 -5.18 -10.94
CA LYS A 36 1.84 -6.32 -11.75
C LYS A 36 2.86 -7.20 -11.02
N ASP A 37 2.84 -8.49 -11.37
CA ASP A 37 3.82 -9.50 -10.93
C ASP A 37 3.93 -9.70 -9.42
N VAL A 38 2.88 -9.33 -8.70
CA VAL A 38 2.72 -9.54 -7.26
C VAL A 38 1.29 -9.97 -6.95
N HIS A 39 1.09 -10.63 -5.80
CA HIS A 39 -0.23 -10.86 -5.21
C HIS A 39 -0.47 -9.81 -4.12
N VAL A 40 -1.33 -8.86 -4.39
CA VAL A 40 -1.68 -7.80 -3.44
C VAL A 40 -2.85 -8.23 -2.57
N THR A 41 -2.74 -8.02 -1.27
CA THR A 41 -3.86 -7.87 -0.35
C THR A 41 -3.85 -6.43 0.15
N LEU A 42 -4.96 -5.72 -0.04
CA LEU A 42 -5.10 -4.33 0.41
C LEU A 42 -5.93 -4.30 1.69
N ARG A 43 -5.35 -3.79 2.78
CA ARG A 43 -6.05 -3.53 4.03
C ARG A 43 -6.23 -2.03 4.20
N ILE A 44 -7.48 -1.59 4.26
CA ILE A 44 -7.87 -0.19 4.44
C ILE A 44 -8.43 -0.02 5.84
N CYS A 45 -7.87 0.90 6.63
CA CYS A 45 -8.38 1.28 7.93
C CYS A 45 -8.78 2.76 7.91
N ASP A 46 -10.09 3.00 7.91
CA ASP A 46 -10.66 4.34 7.92
C ASP A 46 -10.69 4.90 9.35
N ASP A 47 -10.17 6.11 9.53
CA ASP A 47 -10.04 6.73 10.84
C ASP A 47 -11.25 7.58 11.23
N GLY A 48 -12.44 7.11 10.87
CA GLY A 48 -13.72 7.73 11.21
C GLY A 48 -14.09 8.89 10.29
N SER A 49 -14.01 8.70 8.98
CA SER A 49 -14.43 9.67 7.98
C SER A 49 -15.90 10.06 8.10
N ASN A 50 -16.18 11.32 7.72
CA ASN A 50 -17.54 11.87 7.69
C ASN A 50 -18.05 12.15 6.27
N ASP A 51 -17.25 11.83 5.25
CA ASP A 51 -17.58 11.93 3.82
C ASP A 51 -17.95 10.55 3.23
N SER A 52 -17.87 10.40 1.91
CA SER A 52 -18.21 9.15 1.22
C SER A 52 -17.12 8.08 1.30
N THR A 53 -15.96 8.35 1.93
CA THR A 53 -14.82 7.42 2.02
C THR A 53 -15.22 6.02 2.49
N PRO A 54 -15.95 5.85 3.63
CA PRO A 54 -16.31 4.52 4.11
C PRO A 54 -17.18 3.75 3.12
N SER A 55 -18.14 4.40 2.46
CA SER A 55 -19.02 3.73 1.50
C SER A 55 -18.28 3.31 0.23
N ILE A 56 -17.29 4.08 -0.20
CA ILE A 56 -16.40 3.73 -1.31
C ILE A 56 -15.60 2.49 -0.94
N CYS A 57 -14.89 2.50 0.18
CA CYS A 57 -14.07 1.37 0.63
C CYS A 57 -14.88 0.08 0.83
N GLU A 58 -16.08 0.18 1.41
CA GLU A 58 -17.00 -0.95 1.57
C GLU A 58 -17.39 -1.56 0.22
N SER A 59 -17.59 -0.73 -0.81
CA SER A 59 -17.90 -1.20 -2.15
C SER A 59 -16.75 -2.01 -2.77
N TYR A 60 -15.51 -1.60 -2.55
CA TYR A 60 -14.33 -2.36 -2.98
C TYR A 60 -14.17 -3.67 -2.21
N ALA A 61 -14.31 -3.64 -0.89
CA ALA A 61 -14.22 -4.85 -0.06
C ALA A 61 -15.32 -5.88 -0.41
N SER A 62 -16.51 -5.40 -0.80
CA SER A 62 -17.59 -6.28 -1.27
C SER A 62 -17.34 -6.88 -2.65
N LYS A 63 -16.52 -6.24 -3.48
CA LYS A 63 -16.25 -6.63 -4.87
C LYS A 63 -15.00 -7.49 -5.01
N TYR A 64 -14.00 -7.30 -4.17
CA TYR A 64 -12.69 -7.91 -4.28
C TYR A 64 -12.32 -8.67 -2.99
N ASP A 65 -12.12 -9.98 -3.08
CA ASP A 65 -11.79 -10.85 -1.93
C ASP A 65 -10.43 -10.50 -1.28
N ASN A 66 -9.57 -9.80 -1.99
CA ASN A 66 -8.26 -9.35 -1.53
C ASN A 66 -8.27 -7.90 -1.00
N VAL A 67 -9.43 -7.30 -0.79
CA VAL A 67 -9.59 -6.00 -0.13
C VAL A 67 -10.28 -6.19 1.21
N LEU A 68 -9.59 -5.77 2.28
CA LEU A 68 -10.08 -5.80 3.65
C LEU A 68 -10.36 -4.37 4.09
N PHE A 69 -11.51 -4.13 4.69
CA PHE A 69 -11.90 -2.79 5.13
C PHE A 69 -12.42 -2.79 6.55
N GLU A 70 -11.98 -1.83 7.34
CA GLU A 70 -12.44 -1.58 8.69
C GLU A 70 -12.52 -0.08 9.00
N VAL A 71 -13.41 0.28 9.92
CA VAL A 71 -13.58 1.67 10.37
C VAL A 71 -13.27 1.78 11.85
N ASN A 72 -12.42 2.70 12.22
CA ASN A 72 -12.15 3.02 13.62
C ASN A 72 -13.36 3.70 14.27
N LYS A 73 -13.71 3.26 15.47
CA LYS A 73 -14.81 3.88 16.25
C LYS A 73 -14.50 5.31 16.70
N VAL A 74 -13.23 5.65 16.79
CA VAL A 74 -12.72 6.96 17.21
C VAL A 74 -11.50 7.25 16.34
N ASN A 75 -11.37 8.49 15.89
CA ASN A 75 -10.19 8.94 15.17
C ASN A 75 -8.94 8.80 16.04
N LYS A 76 -7.97 8.03 15.58
CA LYS A 76 -6.72 7.71 16.29
C LYS A 76 -5.53 8.53 15.80
N GLY A 77 -5.68 9.18 14.63
CA GLY A 77 -4.61 9.85 13.91
C GLY A 77 -3.76 8.88 13.08
N LEU A 78 -3.14 9.42 12.03
CA LEU A 78 -2.44 8.67 10.99
C LEU A 78 -1.43 7.65 11.53
N ALA A 79 -0.50 8.10 12.38
CA ALA A 79 0.56 7.25 12.89
C ALA A 79 0.03 6.06 13.70
N LYS A 80 -0.95 6.30 14.59
CA LYS A 80 -1.53 5.24 15.41
C LYS A 80 -2.35 4.29 14.55
N ASN A 81 -3.06 4.78 13.54
CA ASN A 81 -3.82 3.95 12.62
C ASN A 81 -2.91 2.96 11.87
N PHE A 82 -1.78 3.42 11.32
CA PHE A 82 -0.79 2.53 10.72
C PHE A 82 -0.19 1.53 11.72
N MET A 83 0.18 1.98 12.91
CA MET A 83 0.79 1.09 13.90
C MET A 83 -0.18 0.00 14.37
N ASP A 84 -1.46 0.33 14.55
CA ASP A 84 -2.48 -0.67 14.90
C ASP A 84 -2.61 -1.75 13.80
N MET A 85 -2.52 -1.38 12.51
CA MET A 85 -2.50 -2.35 11.40
C MET A 85 -1.25 -3.24 11.40
N VAL A 86 -0.09 -2.68 11.74
CA VAL A 86 1.18 -3.42 11.79
C VAL A 86 1.21 -4.44 12.93
N TYR A 87 0.66 -4.09 14.09
CA TYR A 87 0.64 -4.96 15.27
C TYR A 87 -0.52 -5.96 15.29
N ASP A 88 -1.38 -5.95 14.30
CA ASP A 88 -2.46 -6.93 14.17
C ASP A 88 -1.91 -8.27 13.69
N ASP A 89 -2.26 -9.36 14.37
CA ASP A 89 -1.83 -10.73 14.01
C ASP A 89 -2.25 -11.12 12.58
N ASN A 90 -3.31 -10.50 12.03
CA ASN A 90 -3.73 -10.71 10.65
C ASN A 90 -2.78 -10.10 9.61
N ALA A 91 -1.83 -9.27 10.03
CA ALA A 91 -0.79 -8.76 9.14
C ALA A 91 0.32 -9.79 8.87
N LEU A 92 0.36 -10.93 9.56
CA LEU A 92 1.43 -11.91 9.43
C LEU A 92 1.26 -12.80 8.20
N GLY A 93 2.39 -13.27 7.65
CA GLY A 93 2.41 -14.31 6.62
C GLY A 93 2.56 -13.83 5.17
N PHE A 94 2.76 -12.54 4.95
CA PHE A 94 3.10 -11.97 3.64
C PHE A 94 4.63 -11.92 3.45
N ASN A 95 5.07 -11.98 2.19
CA ASN A 95 6.50 -11.85 1.89
C ASN A 95 6.98 -10.41 2.09
N TYR A 96 6.12 -9.43 1.76
CA TYR A 96 6.43 -8.00 1.85
C TYR A 96 5.25 -7.21 2.39
N TYR A 97 5.56 -6.02 2.90
CA TYR A 97 4.62 -5.07 3.47
C TYR A 97 4.82 -3.70 2.85
N ALA A 98 3.75 -2.98 2.55
CA ALA A 98 3.82 -1.62 2.02
C ALA A 98 2.82 -0.72 2.74
N PHE A 99 3.19 0.54 2.92
CA PHE A 99 2.30 1.59 3.40
C PHE A 99 1.84 2.43 2.23
N SER A 100 0.60 2.88 2.30
CA SER A 100 -0.02 3.72 1.29
C SER A 100 -0.83 4.82 1.94
N ASP A 101 -0.64 6.04 1.50
CA ASP A 101 -1.58 7.13 1.72
C ASP A 101 -2.80 6.94 0.80
N GLN A 102 -3.87 7.71 1.02
CA GLN A 102 -5.15 7.54 0.32
C GLN A 102 -5.26 8.34 -0.99
N ASP A 103 -4.29 9.19 -1.29
CA ASP A 103 -4.36 10.25 -2.31
C ASP A 103 -3.21 10.23 -3.33
N ASP A 104 -2.49 9.11 -3.39
CA ASP A 104 -1.48 8.84 -4.40
C ASP A 104 -2.08 8.09 -5.61
N VAL A 105 -1.27 7.95 -6.66
CA VAL A 105 -1.49 6.98 -7.75
C VAL A 105 -0.20 6.20 -7.99
N TRP A 106 -0.26 4.89 -7.83
CA TRP A 106 0.91 4.04 -7.98
C TRP A 106 1.12 3.59 -9.43
N LEU A 107 2.34 3.68 -9.91
CA LEU A 107 2.71 3.09 -11.20
C LEU A 107 2.56 1.56 -11.14
N PRO A 108 2.14 0.90 -12.25
CA PRO A 108 1.79 -0.52 -12.25
C PRO A 108 2.90 -1.50 -11.82
N GLU A 109 4.16 -1.08 -11.85
CA GLU A 109 5.33 -1.90 -11.49
C GLU A 109 6.02 -1.43 -10.21
N LYS A 110 5.38 -0.53 -9.42
CA LYS A 110 5.96 0.04 -8.19
C LYS A 110 6.41 -1.04 -7.21
N LEU A 111 5.52 -1.99 -6.89
CA LEU A 111 5.81 -3.02 -5.90
C LEU A 111 6.87 -4.00 -6.37
N ILE A 112 6.75 -4.53 -7.59
CA ILE A 112 7.75 -5.50 -8.08
C ILE A 112 9.13 -4.86 -8.27
N HIS A 113 9.17 -3.56 -8.63
CA HIS A 113 10.43 -2.83 -8.69
C HIS A 113 11.07 -2.69 -7.29
N ALA A 114 10.29 -2.30 -6.28
CA ALA A 114 10.75 -2.22 -4.90
C ALA A 114 11.31 -3.56 -4.39
N ILE A 115 10.58 -4.66 -4.62
CA ILE A 115 10.99 -6.00 -4.24
C ILE A 115 12.33 -6.38 -4.85
N ARG A 116 12.49 -6.18 -6.17
CA ARG A 116 13.76 -6.45 -6.86
C ARG A 116 14.93 -5.64 -6.31
N GLN A 117 14.70 -4.39 -5.88
CA GLN A 117 15.73 -3.58 -5.27
C GLN A 117 16.13 -4.10 -3.88
N ILE A 118 15.15 -4.51 -3.07
CA ILE A 118 15.40 -5.12 -1.76
C ILE A 118 16.20 -6.42 -1.94
N GLU A 119 15.74 -7.33 -2.79
CA GLU A 119 16.38 -8.63 -3.02
C GLU A 119 17.81 -8.52 -3.59
N ALA A 120 18.09 -7.46 -4.37
CA ALA A 120 19.42 -7.24 -4.94
C ALA A 120 20.46 -6.73 -3.91
N GLN A 121 20.01 -6.14 -2.80
CA GLN A 121 20.90 -5.43 -1.87
C GLN A 121 21.00 -6.07 -0.49
N VAL A 122 20.01 -6.85 -0.06
CA VAL A 122 19.90 -7.31 1.33
C VAL A 122 19.79 -8.83 1.37
N HIS A 123 20.64 -9.44 2.18
CA HIS A 123 20.57 -10.86 2.53
C HIS A 123 20.46 -10.96 4.05
N ASP A 124 19.36 -11.54 4.55
CA ASP A 124 19.12 -11.90 5.96
C ASP A 124 18.97 -10.73 6.97
N GLU A 125 18.77 -9.49 6.52
CA GLU A 125 18.50 -8.34 7.40
C GLU A 125 17.17 -7.64 7.04
N PRO A 126 16.50 -6.98 8.02
CA PRO A 126 15.33 -6.15 7.72
C PRO A 126 15.70 -5.02 6.76
N ALA A 127 14.91 -4.84 5.72
CA ALA A 127 15.14 -3.82 4.70
C ALA A 127 13.91 -2.95 4.49
N LEU A 128 14.14 -1.68 4.20
CA LEU A 128 13.12 -0.72 3.84
C LEU A 128 13.45 -0.09 2.48
N TYR A 129 12.48 -0.12 1.58
CA TYR A 129 12.53 0.61 0.31
C TYR A 129 11.60 1.82 0.36
N TYR A 130 12.05 2.94 -0.13
CA TYR A 130 11.22 4.10 -0.41
C TYR A 130 11.55 4.66 -1.80
N SER A 131 10.56 5.23 -2.47
CA SER A 131 10.70 5.80 -3.81
C SER A 131 10.50 7.31 -3.79
N ASP A 132 11.01 7.98 -4.81
CA ASP A 132 10.65 9.37 -5.08
C ASP A 132 9.17 9.48 -5.46
N ILE A 133 8.63 10.67 -5.25
CA ILE A 133 7.27 11.04 -5.63
C ILE A 133 7.32 12.12 -6.72
N GLU A 134 6.32 12.12 -7.57
CA GLU A 134 6.05 13.19 -8.52
C GLU A 134 4.75 13.88 -8.13
N ASN A 135 4.82 15.15 -7.75
CA ASN A 135 3.64 15.95 -7.45
C ASN A 135 2.96 16.33 -8.76
N VAL A 136 1.71 15.94 -8.91
CA VAL A 136 0.89 16.20 -10.10
C VAL A 136 -0.39 16.95 -9.73
N ASN A 137 -1.05 17.54 -10.72
CA ASN A 137 -2.39 18.09 -10.52
C ASN A 137 -3.40 16.95 -10.30
N CYS A 138 -4.61 17.30 -9.84
CA CYS A 138 -5.68 16.32 -9.61
C CYS A 138 -6.16 15.59 -10.88
N ASP A 139 -5.82 16.06 -12.07
CA ASP A 139 -6.04 15.39 -13.35
C ASP A 139 -4.82 14.58 -13.83
N LEU A 140 -3.82 14.38 -12.96
CA LEU A 140 -2.53 13.75 -13.22
C LEU A 140 -1.67 14.47 -14.28
N SER A 141 -2.02 15.72 -14.65
CA SER A 141 -1.25 16.54 -15.56
C SER A 141 -0.22 17.39 -14.81
N GLY A 142 0.80 17.83 -15.53
CA GLY A 142 1.92 18.56 -14.94
C GLY A 142 2.74 17.64 -14.06
N GLY A 143 3.82 18.09 -13.53
CA GLY A 143 4.60 17.30 -12.58
C GLY A 143 5.86 18.04 -12.17
N SER A 144 6.16 18.02 -10.88
CA SER A 144 7.47 18.38 -10.34
C SER A 144 7.97 17.20 -9.52
N ARG A 145 9.13 16.66 -9.90
CA ARG A 145 9.76 15.59 -9.11
C ARG A 145 10.43 16.19 -7.89
N GLU A 146 10.06 15.65 -6.74
CA GLU A 146 10.83 15.84 -5.53
C GLU A 146 11.78 14.64 -5.39
N TYR A 147 13.07 14.92 -5.53
CA TYR A 147 14.10 13.91 -5.30
C TYR A 147 14.38 13.84 -3.81
N SER A 148 14.20 12.66 -3.22
CA SER A 148 14.76 12.41 -1.91
C SER A 148 16.28 12.46 -2.02
N SER A 149 16.93 13.38 -1.33
CA SER A 149 18.40 13.52 -1.31
C SER A 149 19.08 12.37 -0.53
N TRP A 150 18.35 11.35 -0.13
CA TRP A 150 18.83 10.24 0.66
C TRP A 150 18.78 8.94 -0.15
N ILE A 151 19.88 8.65 -0.84
CA ILE A 151 20.20 7.30 -1.29
C ILE A 151 21.01 6.66 -0.18
N GLY A 152 20.39 5.90 0.69
CA GLY A 152 21.09 5.17 1.73
C GLY A 152 20.17 4.12 2.39
N CYS A 153 20.49 2.85 2.22
CA CYS A 153 20.12 1.85 3.22
C CYS A 153 20.81 2.27 4.52
N SER A 154 20.09 2.95 5.42
CA SER A 154 20.59 3.16 6.77
C SER A 154 20.33 1.88 7.54
N GLN A 155 21.41 1.19 7.92
CA GLN A 155 21.37 0.18 8.96
C GLN A 155 20.85 0.85 10.24
N TRP A 156 19.73 0.41 10.72
CA TRP A 156 19.24 0.74 12.06
C TRP A 156 19.66 -0.41 12.97
N LEU A 157 20.53 -0.07 13.93
CA LEU A 157 20.87 -0.93 15.06
C LEU A 157 19.74 -0.91 16.09
#